data_640978e6c345fc95467fb759d7a418f6
#
_entry.id   640978e6c345fc95467fb759d7a418f6
#
_cell.length_a   1.000
_cell.length_b   1.000
_cell.length_c   1.000
_cell.angle_alpha   90.00
_cell.angle_beta   90.00
_cell.angle_gamma   90.00
#
_symmetry.space_group_name_H-M   'P 1'
#
loop_
_entity.id
_entity.type
_entity.pdbx_description
1 polymer ?
#
loop_
_entity_poly.entity_id
_entity_poly.type
_entity_poly.pdbx_seq_one_letter_code
_entity_poly.pdbx_strand_id
1 'polypeptide(L)'
;LGLVFFIPYKGARSLAQDRPKNRIHDADVVLSRRLLVPGSDAFKSYYKNHPEVLETDVQSRRATGGLDQLARYYHAGSYAAALANQNVIDHLGTLVYDFKPPSKKEAKVNPEKAGGFIRQWLTRSGAHSVGFTRLEDYHLYSFKGRGPNSGSPIGKQHAYAIALTVEMDHRMMQSAPQGSSVMESYDQYLQSGVLALKLAAWIRELGYDATAHIDGNYEVICPLVAADAGLGTIGRMGLLMTPRLGPRVRIAVVSTNLPLSYQQAIPDRTTLHFCHLCKKCARVCPSSAIPDGNRKIIDGAQRWQIDSERCYHYWVSSGTDCGRCISTCPYSHPDNGFHRFIRWGIK
;
A
#
# COMPACT_ATOMS: atom_id res chain seq x y z
N LEU A 1 -32.04 -12.48 -1.36
CA LEU A 1 -30.86 -11.59 -1.44
C LEU A 1 -29.65 -12.24 -2.14
N GLY A 2 -29.47 -13.57 -2.04
CA GLY A 2 -28.36 -14.29 -2.70
C GLY A 2 -28.44 -14.32 -4.23
N LEU A 3 -29.61 -14.44 -4.81
CA LEU A 3 -29.82 -14.57 -6.27
C LEU A 3 -29.44 -13.29 -7.06
N VAL A 4 -29.54 -12.10 -6.46
CA VAL A 4 -29.22 -10.84 -7.14
C VAL A 4 -27.73 -10.68 -7.45
N PHE A 5 -26.85 -11.36 -6.71
CA PHE A 5 -25.39 -11.33 -6.94
C PHE A 5 -24.94 -12.16 -8.15
N PHE A 6 -25.77 -13.05 -8.66
CA PHE A 6 -25.43 -13.94 -9.78
C PHE A 6 -25.90 -13.39 -11.14
N ILE A 7 -26.57 -12.22 -11.18
CA ILE A 7 -27.01 -11.61 -12.43
C ILE A 7 -25.88 -10.75 -12.98
N PRO A 8 -25.34 -11.06 -14.18
CA PRO A 8 -24.28 -10.25 -14.76
C PRO A 8 -24.76 -8.83 -15.03
N TYR A 9 -24.07 -7.85 -14.43
CA TYR A 9 -24.40 -6.45 -14.57
C TYR A 9 -23.93 -5.91 -15.93
N LYS A 10 -24.87 -5.51 -16.79
CA LYS A 10 -24.59 -4.97 -18.14
C LYS A 10 -23.70 -3.69 -18.13
N GLY A 11 -23.63 -2.97 -17.01
CA GLY A 11 -22.80 -1.76 -16.81
C GLY A 11 -21.33 -2.01 -16.47
N ALA A 12 -20.88 -3.27 -16.39
CA ALA A 12 -19.49 -3.59 -16.01
C ALA A 12 -18.42 -3.00 -16.94
N ARG A 13 -18.76 -2.68 -18.19
CA ARG A 13 -17.85 -2.02 -19.15
C ARG A 13 -17.43 -0.60 -18.72
N SER A 14 -18.28 0.10 -17.97
CA SER A 14 -18.04 1.46 -17.48
C SER A 14 -17.19 1.50 -16.18
N LEU A 15 -16.85 0.34 -15.62
CA LEU A 15 -16.12 0.22 -14.35
C LEU A 15 -14.61 0.08 -14.54
N ALA A 16 -14.08 0.44 -15.71
CA ALA A 16 -12.63 0.48 -15.90
C ALA A 16 -11.99 1.47 -14.91
N GLN A 17 -10.86 1.09 -14.36
CA GLN A 17 -10.06 1.95 -13.52
C GLN A 17 -9.08 2.71 -14.42
N ASP A 18 -9.35 4.02 -14.61
CA ASP A 18 -8.41 4.90 -15.31
C ASP A 18 -7.21 5.17 -14.42
N ARG A 19 -6.09 5.58 -15.04
CA ARG A 19 -4.89 5.93 -14.29
C ARG A 19 -4.85 7.43 -14.02
N PRO A 20 -4.27 7.86 -12.88
CA PRO A 20 -4.06 9.29 -12.63
C PRO A 20 -3.21 9.92 -13.73
N LYS A 21 -3.44 11.21 -14.00
CA LYS A 21 -2.68 11.95 -15.02
C LYS A 21 -1.42 12.59 -14.46
N ASN A 22 -1.48 13.01 -13.20
CA ASN A 22 -0.42 13.76 -12.54
C ASN A 22 0.19 12.96 -11.40
N ARG A 23 1.43 13.31 -11.06
CA ARG A 23 2.06 12.88 -9.81
C ARG A 23 1.51 13.70 -8.66
N ILE A 24 1.31 13.09 -7.52
CA ILE A 24 0.98 13.79 -6.26
C ILE A 24 2.24 14.00 -5.43
N HIS A 25 2.24 14.98 -4.56
CA HIS A 25 3.30 15.18 -3.59
C HIS A 25 3.18 14.11 -2.48
N ASP A 26 4.28 13.48 -2.02
CA ASP A 26 4.19 12.48 -0.96
C ASP A 26 3.61 13.07 0.34
N ALA A 27 3.87 14.36 0.64
CA ALA A 27 3.27 15.04 1.78
C ALA A 27 1.77 15.33 1.64
N ASP A 28 1.13 15.10 0.47
CA ASP A 28 -0.33 15.09 0.35
C ASP A 28 -0.94 13.85 1.05
N VAL A 29 -0.11 12.85 1.31
CA VAL A 29 -0.46 11.74 2.19
C VAL A 29 -0.27 12.19 3.64
N VAL A 30 -1.35 12.24 4.43
CA VAL A 30 -1.34 12.75 5.80
C VAL A 30 -0.26 12.12 6.70
N LEU A 31 -0.01 10.82 6.54
CA LEU A 31 1.05 10.10 7.29
C LEU A 31 2.45 10.64 6.96
N SER A 32 2.72 10.90 5.68
CA SER A 32 4.00 11.46 5.24
C SER A 32 4.15 12.91 5.69
N ARG A 33 3.12 13.73 5.52
CA ARG A 33 3.09 15.13 5.92
C ARG A 33 3.38 15.33 7.41
N ARG A 34 2.88 14.41 8.23
CA ARG A 34 3.13 14.43 9.67
C ARG A 34 4.61 14.24 10.03
N LEU A 35 5.38 13.55 9.20
CA LEU A 35 6.81 13.33 9.39
C LEU A 35 7.67 14.51 8.97
N LEU A 36 7.09 15.54 8.32
CA LEU A 36 7.81 16.79 8.03
C LEU A 36 8.28 17.42 9.34
N VAL A 37 9.59 17.66 9.43
CA VAL A 37 10.20 18.25 10.63
C VAL A 37 9.83 19.74 10.73
N PRO A 38 9.16 20.18 11.82
CA PRO A 38 8.80 21.58 12.01
C PRO A 38 10.02 22.52 11.85
N GLY A 39 9.86 23.56 11.04
CA GLY A 39 10.92 24.55 10.79
C GLY A 39 11.92 24.16 9.69
N SER A 40 11.91 22.92 9.19
CA SER A 40 12.72 22.52 8.03
C SER A 40 12.26 23.23 6.74
N ASP A 41 13.12 23.26 5.73
CA ASP A 41 12.78 23.86 4.42
C ASP A 41 11.65 23.10 3.73
N ALA A 42 11.62 21.78 3.84
CA ALA A 42 10.53 20.94 3.35
C ALA A 42 9.19 21.31 4.04
N PHE A 43 9.19 21.47 5.35
CA PHE A 43 8.02 21.90 6.12
C PHE A 43 7.53 23.28 5.65
N LYS A 44 8.44 24.28 5.60
CA LYS A 44 8.11 25.65 5.20
C LYS A 44 7.58 25.70 3.76
N SER A 45 8.24 24.99 2.85
CA SER A 45 7.84 24.93 1.44
C SER A 45 6.47 24.30 1.26
N TYR A 46 6.20 23.18 1.95
CA TYR A 46 4.92 22.50 1.85
C TYR A 46 3.77 23.39 2.36
N TYR A 47 3.85 23.90 3.59
CA TYR A 47 2.77 24.67 4.19
C TYR A 47 2.62 26.10 3.63
N LYS A 48 3.63 26.62 2.90
CA LYS A 48 3.46 27.82 2.10
C LYS A 48 2.42 27.63 0.99
N ASN A 49 2.38 26.42 0.40
CA ASN A 49 1.46 26.08 -0.67
C ASN A 49 0.15 25.44 -0.15
N HIS A 50 0.12 24.99 1.11
CA HIS A 50 -1.01 24.31 1.75
C HIS A 50 -1.29 24.88 3.16
N PRO A 51 -1.55 26.22 3.28
CA PRO A 51 -1.77 26.84 4.58
C PRO A 51 -3.04 26.33 5.29
N GLU A 52 -4.01 25.82 4.54
CA GLU A 52 -5.31 25.33 5.02
C GLU A 52 -5.21 24.09 5.93
N VAL A 53 -4.15 23.29 5.81
CA VAL A 53 -3.96 22.07 6.63
C VAL A 53 -3.00 22.29 7.81
N LEU A 54 -2.30 23.43 7.87
CA LEU A 54 -1.26 23.66 8.89
C LEU A 54 -1.78 23.58 10.32
N GLU A 55 -2.88 24.25 10.62
CA GLU A 55 -3.42 24.32 11.97
C GLU A 55 -3.88 22.93 12.44
N THR A 56 -4.60 22.21 11.60
CA THR A 56 -5.06 20.82 11.88
C THR A 56 -3.89 19.89 12.13
N ASP A 57 -2.81 20.03 11.34
CA ASP A 57 -1.62 19.19 11.50
C ASP A 57 -0.84 19.53 12.76
N VAL A 58 -0.74 20.80 13.13
CA VAL A 58 -0.12 21.21 14.40
C VAL A 58 -0.88 20.64 15.60
N GLN A 59 -2.21 20.69 15.57
CA GLN A 59 -3.06 20.10 16.61
C GLN A 59 -2.90 18.57 16.67
N SER A 60 -2.91 17.90 15.53
CA SER A 60 -2.78 16.43 15.46
C SER A 60 -1.41 15.93 15.92
N ARG A 61 -0.33 16.73 15.75
CA ARG A 61 1.02 16.41 16.27
C ARG A 61 1.13 16.47 17.79
N ARG A 62 0.27 17.23 18.45
CA ARG A 62 0.21 17.34 19.92
C ARG A 62 -0.59 16.19 20.53
N ALA A 63 -1.42 15.50 19.74
CA ALA A 63 -2.16 14.36 20.22
C ALA A 63 -1.23 13.17 20.45
N THR A 64 -1.55 12.34 21.45
CA THR A 64 -0.83 11.11 21.74
C THR A 64 -0.77 10.23 20.50
N GLY A 65 0.42 9.75 20.14
CA GLY A 65 0.61 8.96 18.93
C GLY A 65 -0.14 7.62 18.93
N GLY A 66 -0.25 6.98 17.78
CA GLY A 66 -1.03 5.76 17.59
C GLY A 66 -0.57 4.52 18.37
N LEU A 67 0.61 4.53 19.03
CA LEU A 67 1.13 3.43 19.84
C LEU A 67 1.42 3.90 21.30
N ASP A 68 0.57 4.75 21.83
CA ASP A 68 0.68 5.30 23.18
C ASP A 68 0.01 4.41 24.22
N GLN A 69 0.54 4.40 25.46
CA GLN A 69 -0.04 3.67 26.60
C GLN A 69 -1.43 4.19 27.00
N LEU A 70 -1.75 5.44 26.68
CA LEU A 70 -3.06 6.04 26.92
C LEU A 70 -4.08 5.74 25.81
N ALA A 71 -3.68 4.98 24.79
CA ALA A 71 -4.55 4.62 23.68
C ALA A 71 -5.73 3.75 24.15
N ARG A 72 -6.92 4.03 23.61
CA ARG A 72 -8.16 3.29 23.91
C ARG A 72 -8.04 1.77 23.75
N TYR A 73 -7.23 1.32 22.81
CA TYR A 73 -7.07 -0.10 22.48
C TYR A 73 -5.68 -0.63 22.87
N TYR A 74 -5.02 0.07 23.80
CA TYR A 74 -3.70 -0.33 24.27
C TYR A 74 -3.69 -1.75 24.81
N HIS A 75 -2.69 -2.51 24.38
CA HIS A 75 -2.33 -3.81 24.95
C HIS A 75 -0.82 -3.92 24.97
N ALA A 76 -0.23 -4.02 26.16
CA ALA A 76 1.21 -3.89 26.36
C ALA A 76 2.05 -4.80 25.44
N GLY A 77 1.72 -6.09 25.37
CA GLY A 77 2.46 -7.05 24.53
C GLY A 77 2.36 -6.74 23.04
N SER A 78 1.14 -6.45 22.53
CA SER A 78 0.93 -6.18 21.11
C SER A 78 1.57 -4.87 20.67
N TYR A 79 1.52 -3.83 21.52
CA TYR A 79 2.11 -2.54 21.20
C TYR A 79 3.64 -2.59 21.31
N ALA A 80 4.18 -3.32 22.29
CA ALA A 80 5.63 -3.54 22.37
C ALA A 80 6.16 -4.30 21.14
N ALA A 81 5.43 -5.31 20.65
CA ALA A 81 5.77 -6.02 19.44
C ALA A 81 5.71 -5.10 18.18
N ALA A 82 4.64 -4.29 18.06
CA ALA A 82 4.53 -3.33 16.96
C ALA A 82 5.67 -2.31 16.96
N LEU A 83 6.02 -1.75 18.13
CA LEU A 83 7.15 -0.83 18.28
C LEU A 83 8.50 -1.50 17.98
N ALA A 84 8.70 -2.74 18.40
CA ALA A 84 9.92 -3.50 18.07
C ALA A 84 10.06 -3.68 16.56
N ASN A 85 8.98 -4.04 15.87
CA ASN A 85 8.95 -4.14 14.41
C ASN A 85 9.23 -2.79 13.75
N GLN A 86 8.61 -1.70 14.24
CA GLN A 86 8.87 -0.36 13.71
C GLN A 86 10.34 0.04 13.83
N ASN A 87 10.97 -0.20 14.98
CA ASN A 87 12.39 0.08 15.17
C ASN A 87 13.26 -0.67 14.17
N VAL A 88 12.93 -1.93 13.87
CA VAL A 88 13.66 -2.70 12.85
C VAL A 88 13.39 -2.14 11.44
N ILE A 89 12.14 -1.76 11.12
CA ILE A 89 11.78 -1.15 9.83
C ILE A 89 12.56 0.15 9.62
N ASP A 90 12.68 0.99 10.65
CA ASP A 90 13.43 2.24 10.58
C ASP A 90 14.92 2.00 10.25
N HIS A 91 15.53 0.96 10.85
CA HIS A 91 16.89 0.55 10.51
C HIS A 91 17.00 0.00 9.08
N LEU A 92 16.03 -0.80 8.64
CA LEU A 92 15.97 -1.26 7.25
C LEU A 92 15.82 -0.10 6.27
N GLY A 93 15.12 0.97 6.66
CA GLY A 93 14.99 2.20 5.90
C GLY A 93 16.35 2.86 5.60
N THR A 94 17.31 2.81 6.52
CA THR A 94 18.66 3.33 6.27
C THR A 94 19.40 2.53 5.20
N LEU A 95 19.24 1.22 5.18
CA LEU A 95 19.87 0.34 4.18
C LEU A 95 19.42 0.63 2.74
N VAL A 96 18.21 1.18 2.55
CA VAL A 96 17.74 1.58 1.22
C VAL A 96 18.64 2.66 0.61
N TYR A 97 19.14 3.58 1.44
CA TYR A 97 20.02 4.68 1.01
C TYR A 97 21.49 4.30 0.98
N ASP A 98 21.88 3.27 1.73
CA ASP A 98 23.28 2.82 1.83
C ASP A 98 23.73 1.94 0.66
N PHE A 99 22.80 1.49 -0.16
CA PHE A 99 23.15 0.69 -1.33
C PHE A 99 23.94 1.53 -2.34
N LYS A 100 25.22 1.20 -2.49
CA LYS A 100 26.07 1.76 -3.53
C LYS A 100 25.58 1.35 -4.92
N PRO A 101 25.78 2.20 -5.95
CA PRO A 101 25.52 1.79 -7.33
C PRO A 101 26.22 0.45 -7.66
N PRO A 102 25.64 -0.38 -8.52
CA PRO A 102 26.26 -1.63 -8.92
C PRO A 102 27.67 -1.38 -9.49
N SER A 103 28.67 -2.07 -8.94
CA SER A 103 30.05 -1.98 -9.41
C SER A 103 30.39 -3.05 -10.45
N LYS A 104 29.49 -4.03 -10.63
CA LYS A 104 29.67 -5.15 -11.56
C LYS A 104 29.07 -4.81 -12.93
N LYS A 105 29.67 -5.39 -13.98
CA LYS A 105 29.06 -5.35 -15.32
C LYS A 105 27.74 -6.10 -15.28
N GLU A 106 26.72 -5.56 -15.95
CA GLU A 106 25.41 -6.17 -16.08
C GLU A 106 25.50 -7.60 -16.63
N ALA A 107 24.93 -8.54 -15.90
CA ALA A 107 24.79 -9.91 -16.35
C ALA A 107 23.78 -10.00 -17.51
N LYS A 108 24.04 -10.82 -18.50
CA LYS A 108 23.04 -11.12 -19.54
C LYS A 108 21.90 -11.94 -18.95
N VAL A 109 20.73 -11.35 -18.83
CA VAL A 109 19.55 -11.95 -18.20
C VAL A 109 18.45 -12.14 -19.25
N ASN A 110 17.83 -13.32 -19.25
CA ASN A 110 16.57 -13.52 -19.99
C ASN A 110 15.42 -12.99 -19.14
N PRO A 111 14.60 -12.03 -19.62
CA PRO A 111 13.56 -11.37 -18.82
C PRO A 111 12.50 -12.33 -18.26
N GLU A 112 12.11 -13.37 -19.02
CA GLU A 112 11.10 -14.34 -18.58
C GLU A 112 11.65 -15.26 -17.49
N LYS A 113 12.88 -15.78 -17.69
CA LYS A 113 13.54 -16.64 -16.69
C LYS A 113 13.81 -15.89 -15.40
N ALA A 114 14.24 -14.63 -15.48
CA ALA A 114 14.44 -13.77 -14.32
C ALA A 114 13.12 -13.56 -13.56
N GLY A 115 12.04 -13.22 -14.26
CA GLY A 115 10.72 -13.08 -13.65
C GLY A 115 10.22 -14.37 -13.00
N GLY A 116 10.42 -15.52 -13.65
CA GLY A 116 10.11 -16.84 -13.09
C GLY A 116 10.88 -17.14 -11.81
N PHE A 117 12.20 -16.91 -11.82
CA PHE A 117 13.07 -17.08 -10.66
C PHE A 117 12.65 -16.18 -9.50
N ILE A 118 12.48 -14.87 -9.74
CA ILE A 118 12.07 -13.90 -8.71
C ILE A 118 10.75 -14.34 -8.06
N ARG A 119 9.76 -14.69 -8.87
CA ARG A 119 8.45 -15.13 -8.36
C ARG A 119 8.59 -16.37 -7.46
N GLN A 120 9.27 -17.40 -7.92
CA GLN A 120 9.46 -18.63 -7.16
C GLN A 120 10.25 -18.39 -5.87
N TRP A 121 11.33 -17.62 -5.96
CA TRP A 121 12.20 -17.34 -4.82
C TRP A 121 11.50 -16.54 -3.73
N LEU A 122 10.80 -15.44 -4.10
CA LEU A 122 10.09 -14.62 -3.13
C LEU A 122 8.89 -15.34 -2.52
N THR A 123 8.16 -16.15 -3.31
CA THR A 123 7.06 -16.97 -2.77
C THR A 123 7.57 -17.98 -1.74
N ARG A 124 8.68 -18.65 -2.00
CA ARG A 124 9.34 -19.53 -1.01
C ARG A 124 9.85 -18.78 0.22
N SER A 125 10.09 -17.49 0.10
CA SER A 125 10.55 -16.62 1.20
C SER A 125 9.41 -15.95 1.98
N GLY A 126 8.13 -16.21 1.62
CA GLY A 126 6.96 -15.71 2.33
C GLY A 126 6.13 -14.67 1.59
N ALA A 127 6.48 -14.29 0.36
CA ALA A 127 5.58 -13.47 -0.45
C ALA A 127 4.34 -14.27 -0.84
N HIS A 128 3.15 -13.68 -0.69
CA HIS A 128 1.91 -14.27 -1.15
C HIS A 128 1.78 -14.16 -2.68
N SER A 129 2.13 -13.01 -3.25
CA SER A 129 2.07 -12.77 -4.69
C SER A 129 3.20 -11.85 -5.14
N VAL A 130 3.66 -12.04 -6.39
CA VAL A 130 4.70 -11.23 -7.02
C VAL A 130 4.27 -10.92 -8.45
N GLY A 131 4.31 -9.64 -8.82
CA GLY A 131 3.95 -9.16 -10.16
C GLY A 131 4.97 -8.15 -10.69
N PHE A 132 4.94 -7.95 -12.00
CA PHE A 132 5.87 -7.10 -12.73
C PHE A 132 5.10 -6.11 -13.59
N THR A 133 5.61 -4.88 -13.67
CA THR A 133 5.05 -3.86 -14.55
C THR A 133 6.14 -2.91 -15.03
N ARG A 134 5.85 -2.14 -16.07
CA ARG A 134 6.63 -0.96 -16.42
C ARG A 134 6.37 0.12 -15.37
N LEU A 135 7.42 0.84 -14.97
CA LEU A 135 7.27 1.98 -14.08
C LEU A 135 6.79 3.18 -14.90
N GLU A 136 5.59 3.66 -14.61
CA GLU A 136 5.01 4.81 -15.28
C GLU A 136 5.08 6.05 -14.38
N ASP A 137 4.94 7.23 -14.97
CA ASP A 137 5.07 8.51 -14.25
C ASP A 137 4.07 8.66 -13.10
N TYR A 138 2.83 8.23 -13.29
CA TYR A 138 1.79 8.29 -12.26
C TYR A 138 2.01 7.31 -11.09
N HIS A 139 2.98 6.40 -11.19
CA HIS A 139 3.40 5.57 -10.08
C HIS A 139 4.27 6.31 -9.07
N LEU A 140 4.92 7.40 -9.47
CA LEU A 140 5.89 8.14 -8.67
C LEU A 140 5.21 9.31 -7.93
N TYR A 141 5.67 9.57 -6.72
CA TYR A 141 5.42 10.87 -6.11
C TYR A 141 6.23 11.96 -6.83
N SER A 142 5.79 13.22 -6.76
CA SER A 142 6.53 14.37 -7.34
C SER A 142 7.72 14.77 -6.48
N PHE A 143 7.53 14.77 -5.16
CA PHE A 143 8.54 15.11 -4.16
C PHE A 143 8.51 14.13 -3.00
N LYS A 144 9.66 13.89 -2.36
CA LYS A 144 9.76 13.12 -1.12
C LYS A 144 9.10 13.89 0.03
N GLY A 145 8.18 13.25 0.74
CA GLY A 145 7.56 13.80 1.94
C GLY A 145 8.23 13.33 3.23
N ARG A 146 9.10 12.32 3.16
CA ARG A 146 9.71 11.66 4.33
C ARG A 146 11.14 11.22 4.08
N GLY A 147 11.83 10.85 5.17
CA GLY A 147 13.21 10.39 5.12
C GLY A 147 14.24 11.52 4.97
N PRO A 148 15.55 11.15 4.83
CA PRO A 148 16.66 12.12 4.86
C PRO A 148 16.60 13.20 3.79
N ASN A 149 16.01 12.89 2.64
CA ASN A 149 15.91 13.80 1.49
C ASN A 149 14.49 14.36 1.31
N SER A 150 13.74 14.56 2.40
CA SER A 150 12.41 15.16 2.37
C SER A 150 12.44 16.53 1.67
N GLY A 151 11.49 16.79 0.78
CA GLY A 151 11.40 17.99 -0.04
C GLY A 151 12.14 17.91 -1.37
N SER A 152 12.94 16.88 -1.64
CA SER A 152 13.61 16.73 -2.94
C SER A 152 12.68 16.17 -4.02
N PRO A 153 12.84 16.57 -5.30
CA PRO A 153 12.05 16.04 -6.39
C PRO A 153 12.41 14.57 -6.66
N ILE A 154 11.42 13.76 -7.02
CA ILE A 154 11.60 12.35 -7.39
C ILE A 154 11.68 12.24 -8.90
N GLY A 155 12.85 11.80 -9.40
CA GLY A 155 13.08 11.47 -10.80
C GLY A 155 12.68 10.03 -11.14
N LYS A 156 12.30 9.79 -12.39
CA LYS A 156 12.11 8.42 -12.90
C LYS A 156 13.46 7.83 -13.28
N GLN A 157 14.04 7.06 -12.39
CA GLN A 157 15.37 6.46 -12.57
C GLN A 157 15.33 5.04 -13.17
N HIS A 158 14.20 4.34 -13.03
CA HIS A 158 14.05 2.94 -13.40
C HIS A 158 12.96 2.72 -14.45
N ALA A 159 13.12 1.66 -15.26
CA ALA A 159 12.17 1.31 -16.30
C ALA A 159 11.07 0.36 -15.82
N TYR A 160 11.36 -0.48 -14.82
CA TYR A 160 10.48 -1.55 -14.36
C TYR A 160 10.22 -1.47 -12.86
N ALA A 161 9.12 -2.06 -12.45
CA ALA A 161 8.80 -2.24 -11.04
C ALA A 161 8.31 -3.67 -10.77
N ILE A 162 8.72 -4.19 -9.62
CA ILE A 162 8.34 -5.49 -9.08
C ILE A 162 7.53 -5.23 -7.83
N ALA A 163 6.25 -5.56 -7.84
CA ALA A 163 5.41 -5.49 -6.66
C ALA A 163 5.31 -6.86 -5.99
N LEU A 164 5.36 -6.89 -4.68
CA LEU A 164 5.11 -8.09 -3.89
C LEU A 164 4.08 -7.81 -2.80
N THR A 165 3.32 -8.84 -2.43
CA THR A 165 2.39 -8.78 -1.31
C THR A 165 2.73 -9.85 -0.30
N VAL A 166 2.52 -9.53 0.98
CA VAL A 166 2.53 -10.49 2.09
C VAL A 166 1.15 -10.55 2.72
N GLU A 167 0.74 -11.72 3.18
CA GLU A 167 -0.56 -11.93 3.81
C GLU A 167 -0.53 -11.43 5.25
N MET A 168 -1.56 -10.70 5.69
CA MET A 168 -1.84 -10.48 7.10
C MET A 168 -2.70 -11.62 7.66
N ASP A 169 -2.40 -12.11 8.86
CA ASP A 169 -3.17 -13.20 9.47
C ASP A 169 -4.65 -12.83 9.65
N HIS A 170 -5.53 -13.73 9.24
CA HIS A 170 -6.97 -13.48 9.26
C HIS A 170 -7.49 -13.27 10.69
N ARG A 171 -7.06 -14.10 11.67
CA ARG A 171 -7.56 -14.04 13.05
C ARG A 171 -7.10 -12.76 13.74
N MET A 172 -5.83 -12.39 13.51
CA MET A 172 -5.28 -11.13 14.00
C MET A 172 -6.05 -9.93 13.44
N MET A 173 -6.31 -9.91 12.12
CA MET A 173 -7.07 -8.82 11.49
C MET A 173 -8.55 -8.79 11.90
N GLN A 174 -9.17 -9.93 12.24
CA GLN A 174 -10.55 -9.95 12.76
C GLN A 174 -10.68 -9.28 14.13
N SER A 175 -9.62 -9.15 14.88
CA SER A 175 -9.61 -8.43 16.16
C SER A 175 -9.66 -6.91 16.03
N ALA A 176 -9.54 -6.37 14.81
CA ALA A 176 -9.50 -4.92 14.58
C ALA A 176 -10.68 -4.18 15.25
N PRO A 177 -10.43 -3.13 16.00
CA PRO A 177 -9.22 -2.31 16.08
C PRO A 177 -8.29 -2.60 17.28
N GLN A 178 -8.28 -3.82 17.80
CA GLN A 178 -7.49 -4.20 18.97
C GLN A 178 -5.98 -4.23 18.66
N GLY A 179 -5.14 -4.22 19.70
CA GLY A 179 -3.68 -4.23 19.59
C GLY A 179 -3.10 -5.36 18.74
N SER A 180 -3.75 -6.54 18.70
CA SER A 180 -3.30 -7.65 17.87
C SER A 180 -3.36 -7.35 16.36
N SER A 181 -4.35 -6.57 15.88
CA SER A 181 -4.38 -6.15 14.48
C SER A 181 -3.29 -5.12 14.16
N VAL A 182 -2.92 -4.29 15.14
CA VAL A 182 -1.79 -3.35 15.01
C VAL A 182 -0.48 -4.12 14.92
N MET A 183 -0.25 -5.05 15.84
CA MET A 183 0.94 -5.92 15.82
C MET A 183 1.08 -6.61 14.48
N GLU A 184 0.03 -7.24 13.97
CA GLU A 184 0.02 -7.92 12.66
C GLU A 184 0.38 -6.96 11.51
N SER A 185 -0.14 -5.73 11.54
CA SER A 185 0.19 -4.72 10.54
C SER A 185 1.69 -4.47 10.47
N TYR A 186 2.34 -4.30 11.61
CA TYR A 186 3.78 -4.01 11.68
C TYR A 186 4.63 -5.25 11.36
N ASP A 187 4.22 -6.45 11.78
CA ASP A 187 4.87 -7.70 11.38
C ASP A 187 4.95 -7.82 9.85
N GLN A 188 3.85 -7.54 9.17
CA GLN A 188 3.81 -7.67 7.71
C GLN A 188 4.47 -6.48 6.96
N TYR A 189 4.55 -5.29 7.56
CA TYR A 189 5.41 -4.23 7.04
C TYR A 189 6.87 -4.64 7.09
N LEU A 190 7.34 -5.20 8.21
CA LEU A 190 8.70 -5.71 8.36
C LEU A 190 8.98 -6.83 7.33
N GLN A 191 8.10 -7.83 7.26
CA GLN A 191 8.27 -8.95 6.33
C GLN A 191 8.36 -8.49 4.87
N SER A 192 7.46 -7.61 4.43
CA SER A 192 7.49 -7.07 3.08
C SER A 192 8.74 -6.23 2.79
N GLY A 193 9.21 -5.47 3.79
CA GLY A 193 10.43 -4.68 3.72
C GLY A 193 11.68 -5.54 3.55
N VAL A 194 11.82 -6.61 4.35
CA VAL A 194 12.92 -7.57 4.24
C VAL A 194 12.96 -8.22 2.85
N LEU A 195 11.81 -8.62 2.32
CA LEU A 195 11.73 -9.23 0.99
C LEU A 195 12.13 -8.26 -0.12
N ALA A 196 11.70 -7.00 -0.03
CA ALA A 196 12.06 -5.97 -1.00
C ALA A 196 13.56 -5.63 -0.98
N LEU A 197 14.14 -5.46 0.20
CA LEU A 197 15.57 -5.20 0.35
C LEU A 197 16.43 -6.35 -0.18
N LYS A 198 16.05 -7.58 0.17
CA LYS A 198 16.70 -8.80 -0.32
C LYS A 198 16.65 -8.89 -1.85
N LEU A 199 15.50 -8.56 -2.45
CA LEU A 199 15.35 -8.53 -3.90
C LEU A 199 16.21 -7.43 -4.55
N ALA A 200 16.20 -6.21 -3.99
CA ALA A 200 17.00 -5.11 -4.50
C ALA A 200 18.50 -5.45 -4.44
N ALA A 201 18.97 -6.04 -3.33
CA ALA A 201 20.34 -6.49 -3.18
C ALA A 201 20.72 -7.54 -4.24
N TRP A 202 19.85 -8.53 -4.47
CA TRP A 202 20.08 -9.56 -5.50
C TRP A 202 20.18 -8.96 -6.91
N ILE A 203 19.31 -8.01 -7.25
CA ILE A 203 19.35 -7.33 -8.54
C ILE A 203 20.67 -6.57 -8.72
N ARG A 204 21.17 -5.91 -7.66
CA ARG A 204 22.44 -5.20 -7.67
C ARG A 204 23.64 -6.13 -7.83
N GLU A 205 23.59 -7.34 -7.27
CA GLU A 205 24.61 -8.38 -7.50
C GLU A 205 24.67 -8.84 -8.96
N LEU A 206 23.57 -8.70 -9.72
CA LEU A 206 23.54 -8.92 -11.17
C LEU A 206 24.07 -7.73 -11.98
N GLY A 207 24.44 -6.62 -11.34
CA GLY A 207 24.95 -5.42 -11.99
C GLY A 207 23.88 -4.40 -12.40
N TYR A 208 22.60 -4.63 -12.09
CA TYR A 208 21.51 -3.69 -12.39
C TYR A 208 21.20 -2.81 -11.20
N ASP A 209 20.78 -1.57 -11.47
CA ASP A 209 20.30 -0.70 -10.40
C ASP A 209 18.89 -1.09 -9.93
N ALA A 210 18.66 -0.91 -8.61
CA ALA A 210 17.38 -1.22 -7.98
C ALA A 210 17.19 -0.42 -6.69
N THR A 211 15.97 0.02 -6.42
CA THR A 211 15.57 0.70 -5.19
C THR A 211 14.40 -0.04 -4.55
N ALA A 212 14.53 -0.38 -3.28
CA ALA A 212 13.44 -0.93 -2.49
C ALA A 212 12.56 0.21 -1.94
N HIS A 213 11.24 0.08 -2.10
CA HIS A 213 10.22 0.98 -1.56
C HIS A 213 9.49 0.23 -0.45
N ILE A 214 9.84 0.55 0.78
CA ILE A 214 9.34 -0.08 2.01
C ILE A 214 8.67 0.95 2.90
N ASP A 215 8.07 0.55 4.01
CA ASP A 215 7.46 1.50 4.93
C ASP A 215 8.45 2.56 5.39
N GLY A 216 8.00 3.81 5.43
CA GLY A 216 8.83 4.97 5.79
C GLY A 216 9.64 5.59 4.64
N ASN A 217 9.83 4.95 3.48
CA ASN A 217 10.67 5.50 2.40
C ASN A 217 10.14 5.35 0.97
N TYR A 218 8.85 5.33 0.79
CA TYR A 218 8.26 5.21 -0.54
C TYR A 218 8.60 6.40 -1.46
N GLU A 219 9.05 6.10 -2.68
CA GLU A 219 9.10 7.06 -3.79
C GLU A 219 8.00 6.78 -4.81
N VAL A 220 7.31 5.64 -4.65
CA VAL A 220 6.23 5.19 -5.52
C VAL A 220 4.94 4.96 -4.75
N ILE A 221 3.81 5.07 -5.42
CA ILE A 221 2.48 4.74 -4.91
C ILE A 221 2.30 3.22 -5.03
N CYS A 222 2.78 2.47 -4.04
CA CYS A 222 2.83 1.00 -4.07
C CYS A 222 1.52 0.33 -4.48
N PRO A 223 0.32 0.77 -4.04
CA PRO A 223 -0.94 0.16 -4.49
C PRO A 223 -1.19 0.30 -5.98
N LEU A 224 -0.80 1.42 -6.62
CA LEU A 224 -0.94 1.60 -8.07
C LEU A 224 0.01 0.69 -8.83
N VAL A 225 1.27 0.62 -8.40
CA VAL A 225 2.26 -0.32 -8.98
C VAL A 225 1.77 -1.76 -8.87
N ALA A 226 1.26 -2.17 -7.70
CA ALA A 226 0.75 -3.52 -7.49
C ALA A 226 -0.49 -3.84 -8.34
N ALA A 227 -1.37 -2.86 -8.55
CA ALA A 227 -2.52 -3.03 -9.44
C ALA A 227 -2.08 -3.21 -10.90
N ASP A 228 -1.10 -2.43 -11.37
CA ASP A 228 -0.57 -2.55 -12.74
C ASP A 228 0.32 -3.77 -12.94
N ALA A 229 0.91 -4.27 -11.86
CA ALA A 229 1.60 -5.56 -11.85
C ALA A 229 0.64 -6.78 -11.81
N GLY A 230 -0.68 -6.56 -11.84
CA GLY A 230 -1.69 -7.63 -11.91
C GLY A 230 -1.99 -8.30 -10.57
N LEU A 231 -1.61 -7.70 -9.43
CA LEU A 231 -1.83 -8.30 -8.12
C LEU A 231 -3.24 -8.05 -7.56
N GLY A 232 -4.00 -7.15 -8.17
CA GLY A 232 -5.36 -6.84 -7.75
C GLY A 232 -5.88 -5.55 -8.35
N THR A 233 -6.90 -4.97 -7.70
CA THR A 233 -7.54 -3.72 -8.13
C THR A 233 -7.79 -2.83 -6.91
N ILE A 234 -7.81 -1.50 -7.08
CA ILE A 234 -8.07 -0.59 -5.95
C ILE A 234 -9.56 -0.55 -5.64
N GLY A 235 -9.92 -1.00 -4.45
CA GLY A 235 -11.30 -1.05 -3.99
C GLY A 235 -11.84 0.26 -3.42
N ARG A 236 -13.10 0.23 -2.91
CA ARG A 236 -13.79 1.40 -2.31
C ARG A 236 -13.03 2.05 -1.16
N MET A 237 -12.32 1.26 -0.36
CA MET A 237 -11.54 1.74 0.80
C MET A 237 -10.15 2.27 0.43
N GLY A 238 -9.84 2.43 -0.88
CA GLY A 238 -8.56 2.93 -1.34
C GLY A 238 -7.39 1.94 -1.25
N LEU A 239 -7.65 0.70 -0.87
CA LEU A 239 -6.65 -0.37 -0.73
C LEU A 239 -6.66 -1.31 -1.93
N LEU A 240 -5.53 -1.98 -2.18
CA LEU A 240 -5.43 -3.07 -3.14
C LEU A 240 -6.32 -4.24 -2.71
N MET A 241 -7.20 -4.67 -3.59
CA MET A 241 -8.04 -5.84 -3.44
C MET A 241 -7.45 -6.99 -4.24
N THR A 242 -6.77 -7.90 -3.57
CA THR A 242 -6.24 -9.11 -4.20
C THR A 242 -7.34 -10.15 -4.40
N PRO A 243 -7.23 -11.04 -5.41
CA PRO A 243 -8.29 -12.01 -5.71
C PRO A 243 -8.58 -13.01 -4.59
N ARG A 244 -7.57 -13.34 -3.77
CA ARG A 244 -7.69 -14.36 -2.72
C ARG A 244 -7.89 -13.80 -1.31
N LEU A 245 -7.18 -12.71 -0.99
CA LEU A 245 -7.11 -12.16 0.35
C LEU A 245 -7.82 -10.80 0.47
N GLY A 246 -8.35 -10.28 -0.64
CA GLY A 246 -8.92 -8.93 -0.65
C GLY A 246 -7.88 -7.89 -0.18
N PRO A 247 -8.25 -7.00 0.75
CA PRO A 247 -7.35 -5.96 1.24
C PRO A 247 -6.40 -6.42 2.36
N ARG A 248 -6.41 -7.70 2.72
CA ARG A 248 -5.66 -8.28 3.85
C ARG A 248 -4.22 -8.62 3.44
N VAL A 249 -3.53 -7.63 2.88
CA VAL A 249 -2.11 -7.73 2.45
C VAL A 249 -1.36 -6.45 2.78
N ARG A 250 -0.03 -6.58 2.96
CA ARG A 250 0.92 -5.47 2.87
C ARG A 250 1.68 -5.56 1.56
N ILE A 251 2.17 -4.43 1.09
CA ILE A 251 2.79 -4.28 -0.24
C ILE A 251 4.16 -3.66 -0.06
N ALA A 252 5.15 -4.21 -0.75
CA ALA A 252 6.40 -3.52 -1.03
C ALA A 252 6.69 -3.57 -2.52
N VAL A 253 7.53 -2.65 -2.99
CA VAL A 253 7.89 -2.53 -4.40
C VAL A 253 9.41 -2.43 -4.52
N VAL A 254 9.95 -3.00 -5.58
CA VAL A 254 11.33 -2.75 -6.01
C VAL A 254 11.28 -2.17 -7.42
N SER A 255 11.80 -0.96 -7.60
CA SER A 255 12.01 -0.38 -8.94
C SER A 255 13.41 -0.70 -9.43
N THR A 256 13.58 -0.95 -10.75
CA THR A 256 14.84 -1.44 -11.30
C THR A 256 14.97 -1.22 -12.81
N ASN A 257 16.22 -1.28 -13.30
CA ASN A 257 16.55 -1.37 -14.73
C ASN A 257 16.79 -2.81 -15.20
N LEU A 258 16.72 -3.82 -14.32
CA LEU A 258 16.74 -5.23 -14.74
C LEU A 258 15.62 -5.48 -15.75
N PRO A 259 15.92 -5.96 -16.98
CA PRO A 259 14.89 -6.25 -17.97
C PRO A 259 13.94 -7.34 -17.48
N LEU A 260 12.62 -7.06 -17.48
CA LEU A 260 11.57 -7.95 -17.03
C LEU A 260 10.48 -8.09 -18.08
N SER A 261 9.98 -9.31 -18.26
CA SER A 261 8.76 -9.56 -18.99
C SER A 261 7.55 -9.25 -18.11
N TYR A 262 6.63 -8.44 -18.61
CA TYR A 262 5.39 -8.09 -17.93
C TYR A 262 4.21 -8.12 -18.90
N GLN A 263 3.02 -8.30 -18.35
CA GLN A 263 1.78 -8.17 -19.08
C GLN A 263 0.98 -7.01 -18.49
N GLN A 264 0.40 -6.19 -19.35
CA GLN A 264 -0.48 -5.13 -18.88
C GLN A 264 -1.67 -5.73 -18.14
N ALA A 265 -1.83 -5.34 -16.87
CA ALA A 265 -2.91 -5.86 -16.04
C ALA A 265 -4.27 -5.36 -16.54
N ILE A 266 -5.23 -6.28 -16.60
CA ILE A 266 -6.63 -5.96 -16.86
C ILE A 266 -7.30 -5.77 -15.49
N PRO A 267 -7.91 -4.60 -15.20
CA PRO A 267 -8.61 -4.39 -13.94
C PRO A 267 -9.70 -5.43 -13.69
N ASP A 268 -9.75 -5.97 -12.48
CA ASP A 268 -10.82 -6.89 -12.09
C ASP A 268 -12.14 -6.14 -11.89
N ARG A 269 -12.92 -6.11 -12.95
CA ARG A 269 -14.24 -5.44 -12.98
C ARG A 269 -15.21 -6.05 -11.98
N THR A 270 -15.08 -7.34 -11.68
CA THR A 270 -15.95 -8.04 -10.73
C THR A 270 -15.76 -7.50 -9.33
N THR A 271 -14.52 -7.36 -8.88
CA THR A 271 -14.21 -6.75 -7.58
C THR A 271 -14.71 -5.31 -7.50
N LEU A 272 -14.55 -4.51 -8.57
CA LEU A 272 -15.07 -3.13 -8.60
C LEU A 272 -16.59 -3.10 -8.51
N HIS A 273 -17.27 -3.97 -9.24
CA HIS A 273 -18.73 -4.08 -9.18
C HIS A 273 -19.21 -4.52 -7.80
N PHE A 274 -18.57 -5.54 -7.23
CA PHE A 274 -18.87 -5.98 -5.86
C PHE A 274 -18.68 -4.85 -4.84
N CYS A 275 -17.59 -4.10 -4.90
CA CYS A 275 -17.35 -2.94 -4.04
C CYS A 275 -18.41 -1.85 -4.21
N HIS A 276 -18.94 -1.67 -5.44
CA HIS A 276 -20.03 -0.73 -5.72
C HIS A 276 -21.32 -1.10 -4.94
N LEU A 277 -21.67 -2.38 -4.90
CA LEU A 277 -22.88 -2.89 -4.24
C LEU A 277 -22.72 -3.10 -2.73
N CYS A 278 -21.58 -3.67 -2.30
CA CYS A 278 -21.39 -4.17 -0.94
C CYS A 278 -21.40 -3.09 0.14
N LYS A 279 -20.55 -2.06 0.00
CA LYS A 279 -20.43 -0.89 0.90
C LYS A 279 -20.18 -1.19 2.39
N LYS A 280 -19.90 -2.44 2.80
CA LYS A 280 -19.69 -2.81 4.21
C LYS A 280 -18.59 -1.96 4.87
N CYS A 281 -17.46 -1.75 4.18
CA CYS A 281 -16.34 -0.96 4.70
C CYS A 281 -16.73 0.50 4.99
N ALA A 282 -17.59 1.11 4.16
CA ALA A 282 -18.09 2.47 4.39
C ALA A 282 -19.00 2.52 5.62
N ARG A 283 -19.92 1.53 5.77
CA ARG A 283 -20.87 1.50 6.90
C ARG A 283 -20.22 1.27 8.25
N VAL A 284 -19.10 0.54 8.32
CA VAL A 284 -18.40 0.27 9.60
C VAL A 284 -17.30 1.27 9.89
N CYS A 285 -17.02 2.19 8.98
CA CYS A 285 -15.96 3.19 9.16
C CYS A 285 -16.33 4.17 10.28
N PRO A 286 -15.61 4.18 11.42
CA PRO A 286 -16.00 4.98 12.58
C PRO A 286 -15.86 6.48 12.35
N SER A 287 -15.00 6.88 11.39
CA SER A 287 -14.79 8.28 11.00
C SER A 287 -15.56 8.68 9.73
N SER A 288 -16.34 7.77 9.14
CA SER A 288 -17.03 7.99 7.85
C SER A 288 -16.08 8.44 6.73
N ALA A 289 -14.81 8.03 6.80
CA ALA A 289 -13.77 8.40 5.84
C ALA A 289 -13.94 7.70 4.48
N ILE A 290 -14.61 6.54 4.46
CA ILE A 290 -14.79 5.75 3.24
C ILE A 290 -16.11 6.17 2.57
N PRO A 291 -16.08 6.63 1.29
CA PRO A 291 -17.28 7.14 0.62
C PRO A 291 -18.31 6.03 0.38
N ASP A 292 -19.58 6.33 0.66
CA ASP A 292 -20.71 5.43 0.37
C ASP A 292 -21.24 5.61 -1.06
N GLY A 293 -20.92 6.72 -1.71
CA GLY A 293 -21.39 7.08 -3.05
C GLY A 293 -20.65 6.36 -4.19
N ASN A 294 -20.93 6.84 -5.40
CA ASN A 294 -20.29 6.36 -6.62
C ASN A 294 -18.83 6.82 -6.72
N ARG A 295 -18.07 6.18 -7.61
CA ARG A 295 -16.72 6.66 -7.98
C ARG A 295 -16.83 8.04 -8.63
N LYS A 296 -15.84 8.88 -8.37
CA LYS A 296 -15.72 10.22 -8.97
C LYS A 296 -14.48 10.25 -9.86
N ILE A 297 -14.47 11.17 -10.81
CA ILE A 297 -13.25 11.47 -11.58
C ILE A 297 -12.38 12.37 -10.71
N ILE A 298 -11.19 11.87 -10.36
CA ILE A 298 -10.22 12.56 -9.53
C ILE A 298 -8.88 12.41 -10.23
N ASP A 299 -8.30 13.53 -10.63
CA ASP A 299 -7.06 13.58 -11.40
C ASP A 299 -7.09 12.68 -12.67
N GLY A 300 -8.22 12.70 -13.37
CA GLY A 300 -8.45 11.92 -14.58
C GLY A 300 -8.79 10.45 -14.35
N ALA A 301 -8.68 9.94 -13.13
CA ALA A 301 -9.01 8.55 -12.79
C ALA A 301 -10.39 8.42 -12.16
N GLN A 302 -11.19 7.48 -12.63
CA GLN A 302 -12.49 7.18 -12.03
C GLN A 302 -12.33 6.26 -10.82
N ARG A 303 -12.37 6.81 -9.61
CA ARG A 303 -12.07 6.09 -8.36
C ARG A 303 -12.93 6.54 -7.17
N TRP A 304 -12.97 5.72 -6.14
CA TRP A 304 -13.32 6.16 -4.79
C TRP A 304 -12.08 6.79 -4.16
N GLN A 305 -12.28 7.91 -3.48
CA GLN A 305 -11.26 8.59 -2.70
C GLN A 305 -11.70 8.57 -1.24
N ILE A 306 -10.89 7.99 -0.38
CA ILE A 306 -11.10 8.10 1.06
C ILE A 306 -10.73 9.50 1.55
N ASP A 307 -11.39 9.96 2.59
CA ASP A 307 -10.97 11.11 3.37
C ASP A 307 -9.85 10.67 4.32
N SER A 308 -8.61 10.83 3.89
CA SER A 308 -7.44 10.39 4.65
C SER A 308 -7.28 11.16 5.96
N GLU A 309 -7.70 12.42 6.01
CA GLU A 309 -7.67 13.25 7.23
C GLU A 309 -8.57 12.68 8.31
N ARG A 310 -9.84 12.40 7.97
CA ARG A 310 -10.78 11.78 8.91
C ARG A 310 -10.31 10.39 9.37
N CYS A 311 -9.78 9.59 8.45
CA CYS A 311 -9.26 8.26 8.77
C CYS A 311 -8.10 8.36 9.77
N TYR A 312 -7.14 9.22 9.48
CA TYR A 312 -5.97 9.43 10.30
C TYR A 312 -6.28 10.07 11.66
N HIS A 313 -7.18 11.05 11.70
CA HIS A 313 -7.64 11.67 12.95
C HIS A 313 -8.24 10.61 13.90
N TYR A 314 -9.01 9.67 13.38
CA TYR A 314 -9.49 8.53 14.17
C TYR A 314 -8.34 7.65 14.70
N TRP A 315 -7.32 7.37 13.89
CA TRP A 315 -6.14 6.62 14.36
C TRP A 315 -5.48 7.30 15.54
N VAL A 316 -5.20 8.57 15.42
CA VAL A 316 -4.53 9.37 16.46
C VAL A 316 -5.38 9.44 17.73
N SER A 317 -6.68 9.71 17.61
CA SER A 317 -7.58 9.87 18.75
C SER A 317 -7.89 8.55 19.47
N SER A 318 -7.84 7.42 18.78
CA SER A 318 -8.11 6.11 19.36
C SER A 318 -6.84 5.30 19.68
N GLY A 319 -5.68 5.74 19.20
CA GLY A 319 -4.40 5.08 19.42
C GLY A 319 -4.30 3.71 18.74
N THR A 320 -4.77 3.59 17.50
CA THR A 320 -4.73 2.34 16.72
C THR A 320 -4.64 2.65 15.23
N ASP A 321 -4.15 1.73 14.41
CA ASP A 321 -4.26 1.83 12.95
C ASP A 321 -5.63 1.35 12.41
N CYS A 322 -6.58 1.13 13.29
CA CYS A 322 -7.97 0.77 13.09
C CYS A 322 -8.23 -0.58 12.41
N GLY A 323 -7.95 -0.77 11.12
CA GLY A 323 -8.14 -2.03 10.39
C GLY A 323 -9.59 -2.52 10.19
N ARG A 324 -10.63 -1.84 10.70
CA ARG A 324 -12.04 -2.30 10.64
C ARG A 324 -12.55 -2.50 9.22
N CYS A 325 -12.15 -1.67 8.27
CA CYS A 325 -12.53 -1.82 6.86
C CYS A 325 -11.94 -3.09 6.24
N ILE A 326 -10.76 -3.51 6.67
CA ILE A 326 -10.09 -4.74 6.25
C ILE A 326 -10.80 -5.94 6.86
N SER A 327 -11.04 -5.95 8.17
CA SER A 327 -11.65 -7.08 8.89
C SER A 327 -13.07 -7.38 8.41
N THR A 328 -13.86 -6.35 8.11
CA THR A 328 -15.26 -6.52 7.66
C THR A 328 -15.42 -6.90 6.19
N CYS A 329 -14.34 -6.80 5.40
CA CYS A 329 -14.41 -7.03 3.97
C CYS A 329 -14.69 -8.53 3.66
N PRO A 330 -15.71 -8.88 2.87
CA PRO A 330 -15.99 -10.27 2.52
C PRO A 330 -14.83 -10.97 1.80
N TYR A 331 -13.97 -10.21 1.10
CA TYR A 331 -12.77 -10.75 0.47
C TYR A 331 -11.62 -11.03 1.46
N SER A 332 -11.67 -10.50 2.69
CA SER A 332 -10.66 -10.76 3.74
C SER A 332 -10.79 -12.13 4.40
N HIS A 333 -11.86 -12.87 4.12
CA HIS A 333 -12.04 -14.22 4.67
C HIS A 333 -10.96 -15.19 4.18
N PRO A 334 -10.68 -16.26 4.95
CA PRO A 334 -9.68 -17.27 4.57
C PRO A 334 -9.91 -17.85 3.17
N ASP A 335 -8.83 -18.21 2.49
CA ASP A 335 -8.90 -18.84 1.16
C ASP A 335 -9.20 -20.34 1.27
N ASN A 336 -10.35 -20.70 1.85
CA ASN A 336 -10.86 -22.07 1.93
C ASN A 336 -11.89 -22.36 0.82
N GLY A 337 -12.26 -23.63 0.67
CA GLY A 337 -13.18 -24.11 -0.37
C GLY A 337 -14.53 -23.37 -0.37
N PHE A 338 -15.11 -23.11 0.82
CA PHE A 338 -16.38 -22.41 0.97
C PHE A 338 -16.29 -20.94 0.47
N HIS A 339 -15.27 -20.19 0.89
CA HIS A 339 -15.10 -18.81 0.46
C HIS A 339 -14.66 -18.71 -1.00
N ARG A 340 -13.95 -19.71 -1.54
CA ARG A 340 -13.66 -19.79 -2.99
C ARG A 340 -14.94 -19.98 -3.79
N PHE A 341 -15.86 -20.84 -3.32
CA PHE A 341 -17.16 -21.02 -3.95
C PHE A 341 -17.99 -19.73 -3.93
N ILE A 342 -18.05 -19.02 -2.79
CA ILE A 342 -18.73 -17.72 -2.71
C ILE A 342 -18.11 -16.70 -3.69
N ARG A 343 -16.77 -16.59 -3.73
CA ARG A 343 -16.08 -15.69 -4.66
C ARG A 343 -16.30 -16.07 -6.13
N TRP A 344 -16.40 -17.37 -6.41
CA TRP A 344 -16.75 -17.84 -7.76
C TRP A 344 -18.17 -17.42 -8.15
N GLY A 345 -19.13 -17.53 -7.25
CA GLY A 345 -20.50 -17.08 -7.49
C GLY A 345 -20.68 -15.56 -7.59
N ILE A 346 -19.69 -14.76 -7.14
CA ILE A 346 -19.65 -13.31 -7.32
C ILE A 346 -19.10 -12.93 -8.71
N LYS A 347 -18.28 -13.79 -9.34
CA LYS A 347 -17.69 -13.58 -10.67
C LYS A 347 -18.69 -13.83 -11.79
#